data_2e562e2cb1b02e312b725d6bbe9eaf80
#
_entry.id   2e562e2cb1b02e312b725d6bbe9eaf80
#
_cell.length_a   1.000
_cell.length_b   1.000
_cell.length_c   1.000
_cell.angle_alpha   90.00
_cell.angle_beta   90.00
_cell.angle_gamma   90.00
#
_symmetry.space_group_name_H-M   'P 1'
#
loop_
_entity.id
_entity.type
_entity.pdbx_description
1 polymer ?
#
loop_
_entity_poly.entity_id
_entity_poly.type
_entity_poly.pdbx_seq_one_letter_code
_entity_poly.pdbx_strand_id
1 'polypeptide(L)'
;MKRVFINGYGSIGSRLAQFIKDDPEITVVGVGKYSPDDKVQDAISRGFDVYVPEKKIDSFKNYKIKGTIESAVASSDLVVDAAPGGTGYVNKKQLYEPKNVMAIYQGGESVFGDERVSDLLFNSRVNYKEAFGKRHVMQGSCNVTGMGRILQPLREKYGSQIIRFDGILVRRWADLEQTEKTVPDTIEWTPNPHHGDDVKFYMGEKTPLFLQVIKVPTRQMHLHIMNIRFKDVAPKPDEILDLFKNEYGVATLWTAKGTKQIRDAAESMKFSFKDTNMIHIHANMLECIGDTVKMMYSDDQTGIVIPENHILMQAMLFQKPYEEAFAHTESLFHMAEKKRLLEEYFAKKV
;
A
#
# COMPACT_ATOMS: atom_id res chain seq x y z
N MET A 1 -21.23 3.55 14.26
CA MET A 1 -20.26 2.78 13.45
C MET A 1 -20.53 3.06 11.98
N LYS A 2 -19.50 3.29 11.19
CA LYS A 2 -19.58 3.48 9.73
C LYS A 2 -19.53 2.14 9.01
N ARG A 3 -20.31 2.01 7.96
CA ARG A 3 -20.46 0.75 7.20
C ARG A 3 -19.51 0.74 6.00
N VAL A 4 -18.59 -0.20 5.98
CA VAL A 4 -17.58 -0.34 4.93
C VAL A 4 -17.75 -1.66 4.19
N PHE A 5 -17.85 -1.60 2.87
CA PHE A 5 -17.87 -2.76 1.99
C PHE A 5 -16.52 -2.91 1.28
N ILE A 6 -15.96 -4.11 1.27
CA ILE A 6 -14.71 -4.41 0.56
C ILE A 6 -15.08 -5.07 -0.77
N ASN A 7 -15.08 -4.30 -1.85
CA ASN A 7 -15.43 -4.78 -3.18
C ASN A 7 -14.24 -5.49 -3.85
N GLY A 8 -14.05 -6.75 -3.51
CA GLY A 8 -12.96 -7.60 -3.95
C GLY A 8 -12.31 -8.32 -2.77
N TYR A 9 -12.08 -9.62 -2.90
CA TYR A 9 -11.44 -10.46 -1.87
C TYR A 9 -10.19 -11.13 -2.45
N GLY A 10 -9.30 -10.28 -2.97
CA GLY A 10 -7.95 -10.62 -3.41
C GLY A 10 -6.90 -10.39 -2.31
N SER A 11 -5.62 -10.21 -2.70
CA SER A 11 -4.51 -10.01 -1.76
C SER A 11 -4.71 -8.80 -0.84
N ILE A 12 -5.22 -7.68 -1.37
CA ILE A 12 -5.49 -6.47 -0.57
C ILE A 12 -6.79 -6.61 0.21
N GLY A 13 -7.88 -6.96 -0.47
CA GLY A 13 -9.20 -6.99 0.16
C GLY A 13 -9.34 -7.98 1.32
N SER A 14 -8.71 -9.16 1.22
CA SER A 14 -8.72 -10.15 2.31
C SER A 14 -7.96 -9.66 3.56
N ARG A 15 -6.81 -9.00 3.36
CA ARG A 15 -6.03 -8.40 4.45
C ARG A 15 -6.80 -7.28 5.13
N LEU A 16 -7.31 -6.35 4.31
CA LEU A 16 -8.03 -5.20 4.82
C LEU A 16 -9.26 -5.64 5.63
N ALA A 17 -10.10 -6.53 5.05
CA ALA A 17 -11.27 -7.07 5.75
C ALA A 17 -10.88 -7.70 7.10
N GLN A 18 -9.79 -8.47 7.15
CA GLN A 18 -9.32 -9.11 8.37
C GLN A 18 -8.84 -8.11 9.42
N PHE A 19 -8.15 -7.04 9.01
CA PHE A 19 -7.62 -6.04 9.96
C PHE A 19 -8.69 -5.11 10.50
N ILE A 20 -9.68 -4.71 9.67
CA ILE A 20 -10.72 -3.76 10.11
C ILE A 20 -11.97 -4.41 10.70
N LYS A 21 -12.07 -5.76 10.73
CA LYS A 21 -13.25 -6.44 11.29
C LYS A 21 -13.47 -6.17 12.78
N ASP A 22 -12.37 -5.94 13.49
CA ASP A 22 -12.38 -5.70 14.94
C ASP A 22 -12.28 -4.19 15.29
N ASP A 23 -12.39 -3.31 14.28
CA ASP A 23 -12.41 -1.86 14.48
C ASP A 23 -13.71 -1.43 15.16
N PRO A 24 -13.65 -0.76 16.33
CA PRO A 24 -14.85 -0.35 17.07
C PRO A 24 -15.67 0.75 16.38
N GLU A 25 -15.13 1.44 15.38
CA GLU A 25 -15.81 2.52 14.66
C GLU A 25 -16.36 2.08 13.29
N ILE A 26 -15.92 0.90 12.79
CA ILE A 26 -16.25 0.39 11.46
C ILE A 26 -17.03 -0.93 11.57
N THR A 27 -18.07 -1.06 10.76
CA THR A 27 -18.74 -2.34 10.53
C THR A 27 -18.42 -2.79 9.11
N VAL A 28 -17.74 -3.93 8.96
CA VAL A 28 -17.54 -4.56 7.65
C VAL A 28 -18.86 -5.15 7.19
N VAL A 29 -19.45 -4.58 6.13
CA VAL A 29 -20.70 -5.07 5.52
C VAL A 29 -20.51 -6.46 4.94
N GLY A 30 -19.31 -6.71 4.36
CA GLY A 30 -18.90 -7.95 3.77
C GLY A 30 -17.89 -7.73 2.66
N VAL A 31 -17.67 -8.77 1.86
CA VAL A 31 -16.66 -8.78 0.79
C VAL A 31 -17.27 -9.16 -0.57
N GLY A 32 -16.80 -8.53 -1.62
CA GLY A 32 -17.20 -8.81 -3.00
C GLY A 32 -16.38 -9.95 -3.63
N LYS A 33 -17.04 -10.86 -4.34
CA LYS A 33 -16.39 -11.91 -5.13
C LYS A 33 -16.92 -11.95 -6.56
N TYR A 34 -16.00 -12.01 -7.52
CA TYR A 34 -16.32 -11.99 -8.95
C TYR A 34 -16.19 -13.36 -9.62
N SER A 35 -15.58 -14.33 -8.94
CA SER A 35 -15.38 -15.71 -9.40
C SER A 35 -15.65 -16.70 -8.28
N PRO A 36 -16.29 -17.85 -8.57
CA PRO A 36 -16.58 -18.91 -7.62
C PRO A 36 -15.34 -19.80 -7.42
N ASP A 37 -14.38 -19.32 -6.63
CA ASP A 37 -13.11 -20.00 -6.32
C ASP A 37 -12.99 -20.27 -4.82
N ASP A 38 -11.91 -20.94 -4.39
CA ASP A 38 -11.67 -21.34 -2.99
C ASP A 38 -11.65 -20.15 -2.02
N LYS A 39 -11.37 -18.94 -2.51
CA LYS A 39 -11.40 -17.72 -1.67
C LYS A 39 -12.82 -17.34 -1.23
N VAL A 40 -13.86 -17.83 -1.89
CA VAL A 40 -15.25 -17.69 -1.39
C VAL A 40 -15.41 -18.42 -0.06
N GLN A 41 -14.95 -19.68 -0.01
CA GLN A 41 -15.04 -20.47 1.21
C GLN A 41 -14.10 -19.93 2.30
N ASP A 42 -12.91 -19.42 1.95
CA ASP A 42 -12.03 -18.75 2.90
C ASP A 42 -12.72 -17.53 3.54
N ALA A 43 -13.35 -16.67 2.75
CA ALA A 43 -14.08 -15.51 3.28
C ALA A 43 -15.20 -15.91 4.24
N ILE A 44 -16.00 -16.91 3.87
CA ILE A 44 -17.09 -17.46 4.71
C ILE A 44 -16.54 -18.03 6.02
N SER A 45 -15.45 -18.80 5.96
CA SER A 45 -14.83 -19.42 7.14
C SER A 45 -14.25 -18.41 8.12
N ARG A 46 -13.83 -17.22 7.63
CA ARG A 46 -13.38 -16.08 8.45
C ARG A 46 -14.51 -15.23 8.99
N GLY A 47 -15.77 -15.59 8.69
CA GLY A 47 -16.96 -14.92 9.20
C GLY A 47 -17.42 -13.72 8.36
N PHE A 48 -16.94 -13.56 7.13
CA PHE A 48 -17.40 -12.48 6.26
C PHE A 48 -18.63 -12.88 5.44
N ASP A 49 -19.59 -11.97 5.36
CA ASP A 49 -20.68 -12.06 4.39
C ASP A 49 -20.11 -11.86 2.98
N VAL A 50 -20.46 -12.75 2.06
CA VAL A 50 -19.99 -12.70 0.67
C VAL A 50 -21.07 -12.19 -0.25
N TYR A 51 -20.74 -11.22 -1.07
CA TYR A 51 -21.60 -10.61 -2.08
C TYR A 51 -21.01 -10.83 -3.48
N VAL A 52 -21.88 -11.03 -4.47
CA VAL A 52 -21.48 -11.33 -5.84
C VAL A 52 -22.21 -10.40 -6.82
N PRO A 53 -21.67 -10.16 -8.04
CA PRO A 53 -22.41 -9.40 -9.03
C PRO A 53 -23.79 -10.04 -9.32
N GLU A 54 -24.85 -9.25 -9.40
CA GLU A 54 -26.21 -9.74 -9.64
C GLU A 54 -26.27 -10.67 -10.85
N LYS A 55 -25.58 -10.33 -11.93
CA LYS A 55 -25.52 -11.12 -13.17
C LYS A 55 -24.79 -12.48 -13.01
N LYS A 56 -24.12 -12.72 -11.89
CA LYS A 56 -23.32 -13.93 -11.64
C LYS A 56 -23.87 -14.81 -10.51
N ILE A 57 -24.99 -14.49 -9.90
CA ILE A 57 -25.57 -15.22 -8.77
C ILE A 57 -25.62 -16.74 -9.04
N ASP A 58 -26.08 -17.16 -10.22
CA ASP A 58 -26.24 -18.58 -10.57
C ASP A 58 -24.89 -19.33 -10.57
N SER A 59 -23.79 -18.66 -10.88
CA SER A 59 -22.45 -19.29 -10.84
C SER A 59 -21.97 -19.58 -9.42
N PHE A 60 -22.59 -18.97 -8.39
CA PHE A 60 -22.23 -19.13 -6.99
C PHE A 60 -23.22 -20.04 -6.21
N LYS A 61 -24.10 -20.76 -6.88
CA LYS A 61 -25.16 -21.60 -6.25
C LYS A 61 -24.65 -22.61 -5.21
N ASN A 62 -23.39 -23.00 -5.29
CA ASN A 62 -22.75 -23.95 -4.36
C ASN A 62 -22.15 -23.27 -3.12
N TYR A 63 -22.26 -21.95 -3.01
CA TYR A 63 -21.71 -21.18 -1.89
C TYR A 63 -22.80 -20.46 -1.14
N LYS A 64 -22.60 -20.26 0.16
CA LYS A 64 -23.47 -19.42 0.97
C LYS A 64 -23.16 -17.95 0.71
N ILE A 65 -23.87 -17.32 -0.22
CA ILE A 65 -23.76 -15.89 -0.48
C ILE A 65 -24.84 -15.11 0.29
N LYS A 66 -24.54 -13.87 0.66
CA LYS A 66 -25.46 -12.98 1.38
C LYS A 66 -26.38 -12.20 0.44
N GLY A 67 -25.87 -11.80 -0.71
CA GLY A 67 -26.61 -10.98 -1.67
C GLY A 67 -25.74 -10.49 -2.82
N THR A 68 -26.16 -9.40 -3.44
CA THR A 68 -25.48 -8.80 -4.57
C THR A 68 -24.53 -7.68 -4.16
N ILE A 69 -23.45 -7.47 -4.94
CA ILE A 69 -22.54 -6.32 -4.76
C ILE A 69 -23.33 -5.02 -4.79
N GLU A 70 -24.31 -4.92 -5.69
CA GLU A 70 -25.19 -3.77 -5.84
C GLU A 70 -25.95 -3.46 -4.54
N SER A 71 -26.39 -4.49 -3.81
CA SER A 71 -27.10 -4.33 -2.53
C SER A 71 -26.13 -3.98 -1.39
N ALA A 72 -24.94 -4.56 -1.37
CA ALA A 72 -23.90 -4.24 -0.39
C ALA A 72 -23.45 -2.78 -0.52
N VAL A 73 -23.19 -2.31 -1.74
CA VAL A 73 -22.83 -0.91 -2.03
C VAL A 73 -23.93 0.03 -1.55
N ALA A 74 -25.21 -0.26 -1.85
CA ALA A 74 -26.34 0.59 -1.44
C ALA A 74 -26.48 0.70 0.08
N SER A 75 -25.95 -0.26 0.82
CA SER A 75 -26.01 -0.30 2.28
C SER A 75 -24.76 0.22 2.99
N SER A 76 -23.79 0.76 2.24
CA SER A 76 -22.48 1.18 2.77
C SER A 76 -22.31 2.69 2.79
N ASP A 77 -21.54 3.19 3.74
CA ASP A 77 -21.06 4.59 3.78
C ASP A 77 -19.83 4.76 2.87
N LEU A 78 -19.00 3.72 2.80
CA LEU A 78 -17.77 3.70 2.01
C LEU A 78 -17.51 2.31 1.42
N VAL A 79 -17.02 2.29 0.19
CA VAL A 79 -16.55 1.07 -0.48
C VAL A 79 -15.03 1.17 -0.67
N VAL A 80 -14.32 0.09 -0.35
CA VAL A 80 -12.94 -0.07 -0.81
C VAL A 80 -12.97 -0.93 -2.05
N ASP A 81 -12.67 -0.33 -3.19
CA ASP A 81 -12.61 -1.03 -4.47
C ASP A 81 -11.25 -1.74 -4.61
N ALA A 82 -11.25 -3.01 -4.24
CA ALA A 82 -10.16 -3.97 -4.43
C ALA A 82 -10.52 -5.03 -5.48
N ALA A 83 -11.43 -4.68 -6.39
CA ALA A 83 -11.83 -5.48 -7.55
C ALA A 83 -10.65 -5.65 -8.53
N PRO A 84 -10.77 -6.50 -9.56
CA PRO A 84 -9.73 -6.63 -10.57
C PRO A 84 -9.32 -5.28 -11.18
N GLY A 85 -8.01 -5.04 -11.31
CA GLY A 85 -7.48 -3.79 -11.84
C GLY A 85 -8.05 -3.40 -13.19
N GLY A 86 -8.25 -2.08 -13.40
CA GLY A 86 -8.88 -1.52 -14.59
C GLY A 86 -10.41 -1.52 -14.59
N THR A 87 -11.05 -1.99 -13.49
CA THR A 87 -12.52 -1.96 -13.36
C THR A 87 -13.03 -0.80 -12.51
N GLY A 88 -12.15 -0.09 -11.81
CA GLY A 88 -12.52 0.95 -10.84
C GLY A 88 -13.33 2.09 -11.45
N TYR A 89 -12.97 2.54 -12.66
CA TYR A 89 -13.74 3.60 -13.34
C TYR A 89 -15.16 3.14 -13.69
N VAL A 90 -15.33 1.90 -14.17
CA VAL A 90 -16.64 1.34 -14.46
C VAL A 90 -17.46 1.20 -13.18
N ASN A 91 -16.87 0.67 -12.10
CA ASN A 91 -17.50 0.56 -10.81
C ASN A 91 -17.91 1.94 -10.26
N LYS A 92 -17.03 2.95 -10.39
CA LYS A 92 -17.35 4.34 -10.04
C LYS A 92 -18.63 4.81 -10.70
N LYS A 93 -18.70 4.68 -12.03
CA LYS A 93 -19.81 5.19 -12.84
C LYS A 93 -21.10 4.39 -12.67
N GLN A 94 -21.02 3.08 -12.55
CA GLN A 94 -22.18 2.20 -12.55
C GLN A 94 -22.69 1.85 -11.14
N LEU A 95 -21.81 1.83 -10.13
CA LEU A 95 -22.14 1.36 -8.79
C LEU A 95 -22.09 2.48 -7.74
N TYR A 96 -21.03 3.29 -7.71
CA TYR A 96 -20.77 4.17 -6.56
C TYR A 96 -21.42 5.55 -6.71
N GLU A 97 -21.21 6.22 -7.84
CA GLU A 97 -21.82 7.54 -8.10
C GLU A 97 -23.37 7.50 -8.08
N PRO A 98 -24.05 6.53 -8.73
CA PRO A 98 -25.51 6.47 -8.69
C PRO A 98 -26.12 6.25 -7.30
N LYS A 99 -25.36 5.63 -6.40
CA LYS A 99 -25.76 5.37 -5.01
C LYS A 99 -25.21 6.40 -4.03
N ASN A 100 -24.48 7.39 -4.52
CA ASN A 100 -23.88 8.45 -3.72
C ASN A 100 -23.01 7.90 -2.56
N VAL A 101 -22.28 6.80 -2.77
CA VAL A 101 -21.39 6.18 -1.78
C VAL A 101 -19.95 6.65 -1.99
N MET A 102 -19.20 6.80 -0.89
CA MET A 102 -17.76 7.10 -0.95
C MET A 102 -16.96 5.87 -1.41
N ALA A 103 -15.85 6.09 -2.12
CA ALA A 103 -15.02 5.00 -2.58
C ALA A 103 -13.50 5.30 -2.47
N ILE A 104 -12.75 4.28 -2.04
CA ILE A 104 -11.30 4.21 -2.10
C ILE A 104 -10.91 3.22 -3.19
N TYR A 105 -10.11 3.65 -4.16
CA TYR A 105 -9.60 2.80 -5.23
C TYR A 105 -8.17 2.39 -4.95
N GLN A 106 -7.81 1.15 -5.29
CA GLN A 106 -6.46 0.65 -5.07
C GLN A 106 -5.52 0.99 -6.23
N GLY A 107 -4.22 0.95 -5.98
CA GLY A 107 -3.20 1.12 -7.01
C GLY A 107 -3.36 0.09 -8.13
N GLY A 108 -3.31 0.58 -9.37
CA GLY A 108 -3.66 -0.16 -10.59
C GLY A 108 -4.79 0.49 -11.36
N GLU A 109 -5.49 1.44 -10.74
CA GLU A 109 -6.38 2.41 -11.38
C GLU A 109 -5.59 3.68 -11.77
N SER A 110 -6.25 4.71 -12.31
CA SER A 110 -5.61 5.93 -12.76
C SER A 110 -6.23 7.18 -12.13
N VAL A 111 -5.37 8.16 -11.84
CA VAL A 111 -5.75 9.56 -11.53
C VAL A 111 -5.59 10.49 -12.74
N PHE A 112 -5.17 9.94 -13.87
CA PHE A 112 -4.93 10.68 -15.12
C PHE A 112 -5.98 10.36 -16.18
N GLY A 113 -6.19 11.31 -17.10
CA GLY A 113 -7.07 11.13 -18.25
C GLY A 113 -8.57 11.17 -17.92
N ASP A 114 -9.38 10.78 -18.90
CA ASP A 114 -10.85 10.88 -18.82
C ASP A 114 -11.47 9.74 -17.99
N GLU A 115 -10.79 8.60 -17.89
CA GLU A 115 -11.22 7.44 -17.08
C GLU A 115 -10.60 7.45 -15.68
N ARG A 116 -10.17 8.62 -15.19
CA ARG A 116 -9.62 8.72 -13.84
C ARG A 116 -10.67 8.41 -12.76
N VAL A 117 -10.26 7.63 -11.79
CA VAL A 117 -11.13 7.25 -10.67
C VAL A 117 -11.23 8.36 -9.62
N SER A 118 -10.22 9.23 -9.53
CA SER A 118 -10.13 10.29 -8.53
C SER A 118 -9.27 11.45 -9.01
N ASP A 119 -9.48 12.62 -8.41
CA ASP A 119 -8.60 13.79 -8.54
C ASP A 119 -7.58 13.87 -7.39
N LEU A 120 -7.56 12.86 -6.51
CA LEU A 120 -6.63 12.75 -5.40
C LEU A 120 -5.97 11.36 -5.39
N LEU A 121 -4.65 11.34 -5.48
CA LEU A 121 -3.81 10.20 -5.16
C LEU A 121 -3.28 10.38 -3.74
N PHE A 122 -3.68 9.49 -2.86
CA PHE A 122 -3.43 9.60 -1.43
C PHE A 122 -2.12 8.95 -1.00
N ASN A 123 -1.42 9.66 -0.14
CA ASN A 123 -0.34 9.16 0.69
C ASN A 123 -0.43 9.83 2.06
N SER A 124 -0.59 9.06 3.13
CA SER A 124 -0.84 9.60 4.48
C SER A 124 0.26 10.53 4.97
N ARG A 125 1.52 10.29 4.54
CA ARG A 125 2.68 11.11 4.95
C ARG A 125 2.77 12.44 4.21
N VAL A 126 2.09 12.58 3.07
CA VAL A 126 2.23 13.75 2.19
C VAL A 126 0.99 14.65 2.20
N ASN A 127 -0.20 14.06 1.99
CA ASN A 127 -1.40 14.85 1.71
C ASN A 127 -2.64 14.40 2.48
N TYR A 128 -2.46 13.93 3.71
CA TYR A 128 -3.54 13.37 4.54
C TYR A 128 -4.81 14.22 4.57
N LYS A 129 -4.67 15.54 4.83
CA LYS A 129 -5.81 16.46 4.97
C LYS A 129 -6.58 16.69 3.67
N GLU A 130 -5.95 16.43 2.51
CA GLU A 130 -6.62 16.60 1.22
C GLU A 130 -7.74 15.58 0.99
N ALA A 131 -7.76 14.48 1.74
CA ALA A 131 -8.82 13.49 1.70
C ALA A 131 -10.12 13.92 2.41
N PHE A 132 -10.08 15.00 3.21
CA PHE A 132 -11.25 15.48 3.94
C PHE A 132 -12.34 15.95 2.97
N GLY A 133 -13.55 15.44 3.16
CA GLY A 133 -14.71 15.75 2.33
C GLY A 133 -14.67 15.18 0.90
N LYS A 134 -13.61 14.46 0.52
CA LYS A 134 -13.55 13.76 -0.78
C LYS A 134 -14.46 12.56 -0.78
N ARG A 135 -15.11 12.32 -1.93
CA ARG A 135 -15.97 11.15 -2.11
C ARG A 135 -15.26 9.99 -2.79
N HIS A 136 -14.31 10.28 -3.64
CA HIS A 136 -13.54 9.32 -4.42
C HIS A 136 -12.06 9.63 -4.24
N VAL A 137 -11.29 8.67 -3.73
CA VAL A 137 -9.85 8.81 -3.47
C VAL A 137 -9.13 7.57 -3.97
N MET A 138 -8.03 7.74 -4.67
CA MET A 138 -7.16 6.64 -5.05
C MET A 138 -6.05 6.48 -4.00
N GLN A 139 -5.96 5.29 -3.41
CA GLN A 139 -4.82 4.89 -2.60
C GLN A 139 -3.62 4.60 -3.52
N GLY A 140 -2.47 5.17 -3.23
CA GLY A 140 -1.24 4.90 -3.97
C GLY A 140 -0.87 3.41 -3.97
N SER A 141 -0.24 2.95 -5.04
CA SER A 141 0.30 1.59 -5.07
C SER A 141 1.39 1.41 -3.99
N CYS A 142 1.76 0.16 -3.70
CA CYS A 142 2.79 -0.14 -2.69
C CYS A 142 4.08 0.65 -2.92
N ASN A 143 4.58 0.67 -4.16
CA ASN A 143 5.79 1.42 -4.51
C ASN A 143 5.62 2.93 -4.35
N VAL A 144 4.47 3.46 -4.77
CA VAL A 144 4.14 4.90 -4.66
C VAL A 144 4.00 5.30 -3.20
N THR A 145 3.32 4.47 -2.39
CA THR A 145 3.21 4.64 -0.93
C THR A 145 4.59 4.64 -0.27
N GLY A 146 5.41 3.66 -0.62
CA GLY A 146 6.77 3.53 -0.10
C GLY A 146 7.66 4.73 -0.43
N MET A 147 7.63 5.17 -1.68
CA MET A 147 8.39 6.35 -2.10
C MET A 147 7.97 7.60 -1.32
N GLY A 148 6.68 7.84 -1.11
CA GLY A 148 6.21 8.99 -0.33
C GLY A 148 6.77 9.01 1.10
N ARG A 149 6.80 7.86 1.76
CA ARG A 149 7.36 7.73 3.13
C ARG A 149 8.87 7.96 3.21
N ILE A 150 9.60 7.72 2.12
CA ILE A 150 11.05 7.97 2.05
C ILE A 150 11.34 9.40 1.57
N LEU A 151 10.70 9.83 0.50
CA LEU A 151 11.02 11.10 -0.13
C LEU A 151 10.53 12.32 0.67
N GLN A 152 9.38 12.20 1.36
CA GLN A 152 8.82 13.32 2.08
C GLN A 152 9.69 13.79 3.27
N PRO A 153 10.15 12.93 4.18
CA PRO A 153 11.08 13.33 5.23
C PRO A 153 12.37 13.95 4.71
N LEU A 154 12.94 13.38 3.63
CA LEU A 154 14.12 13.92 2.97
C LEU A 154 13.85 15.32 2.41
N ARG A 155 12.70 15.52 1.76
CA ARG A 155 12.30 16.83 1.22
C ARG A 155 12.06 17.86 2.30
N GLU A 156 11.44 17.48 3.42
CA GLU A 156 11.21 18.37 4.56
C GLU A 156 12.53 18.86 5.17
N LYS A 157 13.49 17.97 5.34
CA LYS A 157 14.78 18.32 5.95
C LYS A 157 15.77 18.95 4.99
N TYR A 158 15.85 18.43 3.77
CA TYR A 158 16.92 18.77 2.82
C TYR A 158 16.43 19.31 1.47
N GLY A 159 15.14 19.61 1.30
CA GLY A 159 14.53 19.86 0.00
C GLY A 159 15.22 20.95 -0.84
N SER A 160 15.68 22.03 -0.21
CA SER A 160 16.43 23.10 -0.91
C SER A 160 17.84 22.68 -1.34
N GLN A 161 18.37 21.60 -0.79
CA GLN A 161 19.71 21.07 -1.07
C GLN A 161 19.69 19.90 -2.05
N ILE A 162 18.55 19.22 -2.20
CA ILE A 162 18.42 18.05 -3.09
C ILE A 162 18.24 18.54 -4.53
N ILE A 163 19.14 18.09 -5.40
CA ILE A 163 19.09 18.36 -6.85
C ILE A 163 18.23 17.32 -7.55
N ARG A 164 18.37 16.01 -7.15
CA ARG A 164 17.79 14.92 -7.91
C ARG A 164 17.68 13.63 -7.09
N PHE A 165 16.61 12.88 -7.37
CA PHE A 165 16.41 11.52 -6.93
C PHE A 165 16.46 10.60 -8.16
N ASP A 166 17.45 9.71 -8.23
CA ASP A 166 17.57 8.70 -9.28
C ASP A 166 17.27 7.33 -8.67
N GLY A 167 16.16 6.73 -9.10
CA GLY A 167 15.66 5.48 -8.55
C GLY A 167 15.62 4.34 -9.55
N ILE A 168 15.93 3.14 -9.09
CA ILE A 168 15.63 1.88 -9.76
C ILE A 168 14.63 1.11 -8.89
N LEU A 169 13.45 0.89 -9.44
CA LEU A 169 12.43 0.08 -8.81
C LEU A 169 12.53 -1.35 -9.31
N VAL A 170 12.94 -2.26 -8.43
CA VAL A 170 13.02 -3.70 -8.68
C VAL A 170 11.72 -4.35 -8.23
N ARG A 171 10.81 -4.61 -9.19
CA ARG A 171 9.50 -5.17 -8.91
C ARG A 171 9.53 -6.69 -8.89
N ARG A 172 8.79 -7.26 -7.93
CA ARG A 172 8.47 -8.68 -7.95
C ARG A 172 7.62 -9.06 -9.16
N TRP A 173 7.62 -10.35 -9.53
CA TRP A 173 6.83 -10.87 -10.66
C TRP A 173 5.34 -11.00 -10.32
N ALA A 174 5.02 -11.57 -9.17
CA ALA A 174 3.66 -11.86 -8.72
C ALA A 174 3.54 -11.71 -7.19
N ASP A 175 2.31 -11.61 -6.69
CA ASP A 175 2.04 -11.69 -5.25
C ASP A 175 2.19 -13.12 -4.73
N LEU A 176 2.36 -13.26 -3.41
CA LEU A 176 2.50 -14.57 -2.76
C LEU A 176 1.29 -15.47 -3.02
N GLU A 177 0.10 -14.88 -3.00
CA GLU A 177 -1.17 -15.58 -3.18
C GLU A 177 -1.51 -15.90 -4.64
N GLN A 178 -0.74 -15.38 -5.60
CA GLN A 178 -0.90 -15.66 -7.02
C GLN A 178 -0.08 -16.89 -7.42
N THR A 179 -0.37 -18.02 -6.78
CA THR A 179 0.37 -19.27 -6.97
C THR A 179 0.20 -19.85 -8.37
N GLU A 180 -0.90 -19.53 -9.03
CA GLU A 180 -1.22 -19.92 -10.41
C GLU A 180 -0.35 -19.20 -11.47
N LYS A 181 0.22 -18.04 -11.13
CA LYS A 181 1.11 -17.32 -12.04
C LYS A 181 2.48 -17.99 -12.09
N THR A 182 2.90 -18.40 -13.27
CA THR A 182 4.28 -18.82 -13.49
C THR A 182 5.23 -17.66 -13.30
N VAL A 183 6.31 -17.87 -12.55
CA VAL A 183 7.42 -16.93 -12.41
C VAL A 183 8.49 -17.37 -13.42
N PRO A 184 8.69 -16.59 -14.51
CA PRO A 184 9.62 -16.97 -15.56
C PRO A 184 11.08 -16.68 -15.17
N ASP A 185 12.01 -17.33 -15.83
CA ASP A 185 13.44 -17.10 -15.68
C ASP A 185 13.90 -15.94 -16.60
N THR A 186 13.49 -14.72 -16.27
CA THR A 186 13.85 -13.51 -17.02
C THR A 186 13.77 -12.27 -16.16
N ILE A 187 14.52 -11.24 -16.55
CA ILE A 187 14.37 -9.88 -16.04
C ILE A 187 13.72 -9.04 -17.14
N GLU A 188 12.58 -8.42 -16.82
CA GLU A 188 11.90 -7.49 -17.73
C GLU A 188 12.15 -6.04 -17.29
N TRP A 189 12.09 -5.12 -18.23
CA TRP A 189 12.07 -3.69 -17.94
C TRP A 189 10.79 -3.05 -18.47
N THR A 190 10.39 -1.96 -17.85
CA THR A 190 9.17 -1.23 -18.21
C THR A 190 9.56 0.12 -18.81
N PRO A 191 9.35 0.34 -20.10
CA PRO A 191 9.48 1.68 -20.69
C PRO A 191 8.45 2.63 -20.07
N ASN A 192 8.84 3.87 -19.80
CA ASN A 192 7.95 4.93 -19.30
C ASN A 192 7.06 4.50 -18.11
N PRO A 193 7.65 4.15 -16.96
CA PRO A 193 6.89 3.65 -15.82
C PRO A 193 6.06 4.78 -15.19
N HIS A 194 4.76 4.57 -15.00
CA HIS A 194 3.83 5.54 -14.41
C HIS A 194 4.15 5.91 -12.94
N HIS A 195 4.92 5.08 -12.22
CA HIS A 195 5.20 5.29 -10.79
C HIS A 195 5.84 6.65 -10.49
N GLY A 196 6.69 7.16 -11.39
CA GLY A 196 7.30 8.48 -11.24
C GLY A 196 6.25 9.59 -11.35
N ASP A 197 5.33 9.47 -12.28
CA ASP A 197 4.25 10.45 -12.49
C ASP A 197 3.26 10.41 -11.32
N ASP A 198 2.93 9.23 -10.81
CA ASP A 198 2.11 9.05 -9.60
C ASP A 198 2.74 9.78 -8.39
N VAL A 199 4.05 9.61 -8.17
CA VAL A 199 4.74 10.30 -7.08
C VAL A 199 4.75 11.82 -7.30
N LYS A 200 5.02 12.28 -8.50
CA LYS A 200 4.99 13.72 -8.84
C LYS A 200 3.59 14.31 -8.69
N PHE A 201 2.54 13.51 -8.91
CA PHE A 201 1.17 13.97 -8.76
C PHE A 201 0.87 14.44 -7.34
N TYR A 202 1.29 13.70 -6.30
CA TYR A 202 1.04 14.11 -4.91
C TYR A 202 2.18 14.90 -4.28
N MET A 203 3.42 14.78 -4.75
CA MET A 203 4.55 15.57 -4.24
C MET A 203 4.76 16.90 -4.97
N GLY A 204 4.14 17.07 -6.13
CA GLY A 204 4.29 18.21 -7.02
C GLY A 204 5.14 17.87 -8.24
N GLU A 205 4.71 18.35 -9.42
CA GLU A 205 5.30 18.06 -10.73
C GLU A 205 6.80 18.41 -10.83
N LYS A 206 7.26 19.40 -10.06
CA LYS A 206 8.68 19.83 -10.04
C LYS A 206 9.58 18.91 -9.19
N THR A 207 9.04 17.85 -8.59
CA THR A 207 9.84 16.87 -7.84
C THR A 207 10.88 16.26 -8.78
N PRO A 208 12.20 16.41 -8.51
CA PRO A 208 13.25 15.99 -9.43
C PRO A 208 13.50 14.48 -9.31
N LEU A 209 12.47 13.67 -9.58
CA LEU A 209 12.47 12.21 -9.49
C LEU A 209 12.59 11.61 -10.89
N PHE A 210 13.55 10.70 -11.05
CA PHE A 210 13.78 9.92 -12.27
C PHE A 210 13.79 8.43 -11.89
N LEU A 211 12.92 7.64 -12.51
CA LEU A 211 12.75 6.22 -12.18
C LEU A 211 13.01 5.35 -13.40
N GLN A 212 13.74 4.26 -13.16
CA GLN A 212 13.78 3.09 -14.01
C GLN A 212 13.07 1.95 -13.29
N VAL A 213 12.42 1.07 -14.04
CA VAL A 213 11.66 -0.05 -13.47
C VAL A 213 12.06 -1.34 -14.15
N ILE A 214 12.48 -2.30 -13.33
CA ILE A 214 12.73 -3.68 -13.75
C ILE A 214 11.82 -4.63 -12.96
N LYS A 215 11.53 -5.78 -13.53
CA LYS A 215 10.72 -6.83 -12.94
C LYS A 215 11.55 -8.10 -12.89
N VAL A 216 11.65 -8.69 -11.71
CA VAL A 216 12.52 -9.85 -11.45
C VAL A 216 11.72 -11.08 -11.03
N PRO A 217 12.24 -12.31 -11.28
CA PRO A 217 11.54 -13.56 -11.05
C PRO A 217 11.43 -13.90 -9.55
N THR A 218 10.66 -13.13 -8.79
CA THR A 218 10.38 -13.37 -7.37
C THR A 218 8.92 -13.04 -7.04
N ARG A 219 8.42 -13.61 -5.94
CA ARG A 219 7.15 -13.23 -5.29
C ARG A 219 7.37 -12.43 -4.00
N GLN A 220 8.63 -12.16 -3.66
CA GLN A 220 8.99 -11.54 -2.38
C GLN A 220 9.23 -10.06 -2.56
N MET A 221 8.42 -9.21 -1.94
CA MET A 221 8.60 -7.76 -1.79
C MET A 221 9.09 -7.02 -3.05
N HIS A 222 9.11 -5.73 -3.02
CA HIS A 222 9.84 -4.87 -3.95
C HIS A 222 11.14 -4.41 -3.33
N LEU A 223 12.10 -4.00 -4.16
CA LEU A 223 13.33 -3.38 -3.73
C LEU A 223 13.50 -2.06 -4.50
N HIS A 224 13.89 -1.03 -3.80
CA HIS A 224 14.20 0.28 -4.37
C HIS A 224 15.68 0.59 -4.14
N ILE A 225 16.36 1.00 -5.21
CA ILE A 225 17.72 1.53 -5.15
C ILE A 225 17.60 3.01 -5.48
N MET A 226 18.06 3.88 -4.58
CA MET A 226 17.90 5.32 -4.72
C MET A 226 19.25 6.02 -4.57
N ASN A 227 19.63 6.84 -5.54
CA ASN A 227 20.73 7.79 -5.44
C ASN A 227 20.14 9.19 -5.30
N ILE A 228 20.48 9.87 -4.22
CA ILE A 228 19.99 11.21 -3.90
C ILE A 228 21.15 12.16 -4.02
N ARG A 229 21.06 13.09 -4.98
CA ARG A 229 22.11 14.04 -5.26
C ARG A 229 21.84 15.38 -4.61
N PHE A 230 22.83 15.89 -3.91
CA PHE A 230 22.82 17.18 -3.21
C PHE A 230 23.59 18.24 -3.99
N LYS A 231 23.35 19.52 -3.68
CA LYS A 231 24.07 20.66 -4.27
C LYS A 231 25.54 20.69 -3.82
N ASP A 232 25.74 20.33 -2.56
CA ASP A 232 27.03 20.34 -1.89
C ASP A 232 27.33 18.94 -1.34
N VAL A 233 28.00 18.83 -0.22
CA VAL A 233 28.31 17.55 0.42
C VAL A 233 27.05 16.89 0.95
N ALA A 234 26.91 15.58 0.69
CA ALA A 234 25.80 14.80 1.20
C ALA A 234 25.84 14.69 2.75
N PRO A 235 24.69 14.57 3.42
CA PRO A 235 24.61 14.26 4.84
C PRO A 235 25.34 12.96 5.18
N LYS A 236 25.77 12.81 6.44
CA LYS A 236 26.38 11.57 6.90
C LYS A 236 25.35 10.43 6.98
N PRO A 237 25.76 9.16 6.88
CA PRO A 237 24.85 8.02 6.99
C PRO A 237 23.98 8.05 8.25
N ASP A 238 24.57 8.38 9.41
CA ASP A 238 23.83 8.43 10.68
C ASP A 238 22.74 9.52 10.67
N GLU A 239 23.00 10.67 10.02
CA GLU A 239 22.00 11.75 9.89
C GLU A 239 20.81 11.34 9.02
N ILE A 240 21.05 10.47 8.02
CA ILE A 240 20.01 9.90 7.18
C ILE A 240 19.22 8.85 7.97
N LEU A 241 19.89 7.96 8.70
CA LEU A 241 19.20 6.93 9.52
C LEU A 241 18.39 7.55 10.65
N ASP A 242 18.92 8.57 11.32
CA ASP A 242 18.21 9.28 12.38
C ASP A 242 16.91 9.95 11.87
N LEU A 243 16.89 10.41 10.63
CA LEU A 243 15.69 10.96 10.00
C LEU A 243 14.53 9.96 9.99
N PHE A 244 14.83 8.67 9.77
CA PHE A 244 13.82 7.62 9.67
C PHE A 244 13.53 6.89 10.98
N LYS A 245 14.28 7.17 12.05
CA LYS A 245 14.13 6.48 13.33
C LYS A 245 12.70 6.53 13.89
N ASN A 246 12.04 7.67 13.75
CA ASN A 246 10.69 7.89 14.24
C ASN A 246 9.63 7.91 13.14
N GLU A 247 10.03 7.65 11.88
CA GLU A 247 9.05 7.59 10.79
C GLU A 247 8.17 6.35 10.90
N TYR A 248 6.87 6.58 10.75
CA TYR A 248 5.88 5.50 10.77
C TYR A 248 6.03 4.56 9.60
N GLY A 249 5.96 3.27 9.90
CA GLY A 249 6.04 2.24 8.89
C GLY A 249 7.37 2.20 8.14
N VAL A 250 8.47 2.65 8.80
CA VAL A 250 9.84 2.53 8.30
C VAL A 250 10.72 1.88 9.36
N ALA A 251 11.32 0.73 9.05
CA ALA A 251 12.27 0.02 9.90
C ALA A 251 13.68 0.08 9.30
N THR A 252 14.69 0.09 10.15
CA THR A 252 16.11 0.09 9.76
C THR A 252 16.73 -1.27 10.06
N LEU A 253 17.17 -1.99 9.01
CA LEU A 253 17.70 -3.34 9.10
C LEU A 253 19.20 -3.36 8.75
N TRP A 254 20.03 -3.94 9.64
CA TRP A 254 21.47 -3.98 9.45
C TRP A 254 21.99 -5.27 8.81
N THR A 255 21.36 -6.41 9.12
CA THR A 255 21.90 -7.72 8.72
C THR A 255 21.06 -8.46 7.69
N ALA A 256 19.93 -7.87 7.27
CA ALA A 256 19.10 -8.45 6.21
C ALA A 256 19.84 -8.46 4.87
N LYS A 257 19.80 -9.60 4.18
CA LYS A 257 20.49 -9.82 2.88
C LYS A 257 19.54 -10.09 1.72
N GLY A 258 18.24 -10.17 1.99
CA GLY A 258 17.25 -10.44 0.96
C GLY A 258 15.83 -10.34 1.46
N THR A 259 14.92 -10.04 0.55
CA THR A 259 13.49 -9.80 0.83
C THR A 259 12.79 -11.04 1.39
N LYS A 260 13.19 -12.25 0.96
CA LYS A 260 12.66 -13.50 1.53
C LYS A 260 13.01 -13.64 3.01
N GLN A 261 14.24 -13.29 3.40
CA GLN A 261 14.68 -13.37 4.80
C GLN A 261 13.84 -12.48 5.72
N ILE A 262 13.43 -11.28 5.25
CA ILE A 262 12.57 -10.38 6.00
C ILE A 262 11.17 -11.02 6.17
N ARG A 263 10.65 -11.63 5.11
CA ARG A 263 9.37 -12.33 5.15
C ARG A 263 9.39 -13.55 6.08
N ASP A 264 10.48 -14.33 6.05
CA ASP A 264 10.65 -15.49 6.93
C ASP A 264 10.75 -15.04 8.42
N ALA A 265 11.39 -13.91 8.70
CA ALA A 265 11.42 -13.32 10.03
C ALA A 265 10.01 -12.91 10.49
N ALA A 266 9.24 -12.23 9.64
CA ALA A 266 7.85 -11.86 9.93
C ALA A 266 6.97 -13.11 10.21
N GLU A 267 7.18 -14.19 9.46
CA GLU A 267 6.52 -15.48 9.72
C GLU A 267 6.90 -16.08 11.07
N SER A 268 8.19 -16.08 11.41
CA SER A 268 8.68 -16.61 12.70
C SER A 268 8.15 -15.80 13.89
N MET A 269 7.90 -14.52 13.71
CA MET A 269 7.28 -13.62 14.68
C MET A 269 5.74 -13.69 14.67
N LYS A 270 5.15 -14.56 13.83
CA LYS A 270 3.70 -14.76 13.69
C LYS A 270 2.94 -13.52 13.25
N PHE A 271 3.55 -12.65 12.44
CA PHE A 271 2.83 -11.52 11.86
C PHE A 271 1.74 -12.02 10.91
N SER A 272 0.55 -11.44 11.02
CA SER A 272 -0.60 -11.80 10.18
C SER A 272 -0.23 -11.68 8.70
N PHE A 273 -0.57 -12.69 7.91
CA PHE A 273 -0.21 -12.81 6.47
C PHE A 273 1.30 -12.79 6.20
N LYS A 274 2.15 -12.93 7.21
CA LYS A 274 3.61 -12.73 7.14
C LYS A 274 3.98 -11.31 6.70
N ASP A 275 3.09 -10.34 6.94
CA ASP A 275 3.25 -8.97 6.51
C ASP A 275 3.93 -8.13 7.58
N THR A 276 4.93 -7.38 7.16
CA THR A 276 5.57 -6.38 8.03
C THR A 276 4.78 -5.07 8.05
N ASN A 277 4.01 -4.78 7.00
CA ASN A 277 3.25 -3.55 6.76
C ASN A 277 4.11 -2.28 6.65
N MET A 278 5.40 -2.40 6.36
CA MET A 278 6.33 -1.26 6.40
C MET A 278 7.40 -1.33 5.30
N ILE A 279 8.20 -0.27 5.26
CA ILE A 279 9.44 -0.16 4.49
C ILE A 279 10.59 -0.63 5.36
N HIS A 280 11.60 -1.20 4.73
CA HIS A 280 12.83 -1.64 5.37
C HIS A 280 14.01 -0.94 4.72
N ILE A 281 14.63 0.02 5.41
CA ILE A 281 15.89 0.62 5.00
C ILE A 281 17.01 -0.37 5.32
N HIS A 282 17.82 -0.70 4.31
CA HIS A 282 18.99 -1.57 4.47
C HIS A 282 20.19 -0.72 4.86
N ALA A 283 20.43 -0.59 6.17
CA ALA A 283 21.44 0.30 6.72
C ALA A 283 22.87 -0.06 6.29
N ASN A 284 23.13 -1.35 6.05
CA ASN A 284 24.41 -1.84 5.52
C ASN A 284 24.65 -1.52 4.03
N MET A 285 23.61 -1.00 3.35
CA MET A 285 23.65 -0.56 1.94
C MET A 285 23.54 0.97 1.81
N LEU A 286 23.62 1.68 2.94
CA LEU A 286 23.61 3.13 2.96
C LEU A 286 25.04 3.66 2.88
N GLU A 287 25.34 4.43 1.84
CA GLU A 287 26.63 5.06 1.62
C GLU A 287 26.42 6.55 1.29
N CYS A 288 27.29 7.40 1.83
CA CYS A 288 27.34 8.82 1.50
C CYS A 288 28.72 9.14 0.92
N ILE A 289 28.77 9.48 -0.38
CA ILE A 289 30.00 9.69 -1.13
C ILE A 289 29.91 11.01 -1.88
N GLY A 290 30.77 11.98 -1.52
CA GLY A 290 30.77 13.30 -2.14
C GLY A 290 29.43 14.01 -1.95
N ASP A 291 28.73 14.30 -3.05
CA ASP A 291 27.41 14.94 -3.08
C ASP A 291 26.23 13.96 -3.07
N THR A 292 26.49 12.66 -2.97
CA THR A 292 25.47 11.64 -3.22
C THR A 292 25.26 10.71 -2.04
N VAL A 293 23.99 10.56 -1.63
CA VAL A 293 23.51 9.48 -0.75
C VAL A 293 23.03 8.34 -1.63
N LYS A 294 23.61 7.15 -1.44
CA LYS A 294 23.13 5.89 -2.02
C LYS A 294 22.40 5.12 -0.95
N MET A 295 21.17 4.78 -1.18
CA MET A 295 20.38 3.98 -0.24
C MET A 295 19.61 2.88 -0.96
N MET A 296 19.32 1.83 -0.21
CA MET A 296 18.49 0.73 -0.67
C MET A 296 17.42 0.46 0.39
N TYR A 297 16.18 0.28 -0.06
CA TYR A 297 15.08 -0.10 0.82
C TYR A 297 14.14 -1.07 0.11
N SER A 298 13.49 -1.94 0.87
CA SER A 298 12.43 -2.81 0.36
C SER A 298 11.08 -2.42 0.94
N ASP A 299 10.01 -2.72 0.23
CA ASP A 299 8.64 -2.57 0.72
C ASP A 299 7.89 -3.90 0.74
N ASP A 300 7.00 -4.01 1.72
CA ASP A 300 6.07 -5.11 1.82
C ASP A 300 4.89 -4.88 0.86
N GLN A 301 5.00 -5.39 -0.37
CA GLN A 301 4.14 -5.02 -1.51
C GLN A 301 2.64 -5.03 -1.28
N THR A 302 2.12 -5.97 -0.50
CA THR A 302 0.69 -6.04 -0.17
C THR A 302 0.39 -5.47 1.20
N GLY A 303 1.29 -5.67 2.15
CA GLY A 303 1.11 -5.26 3.53
C GLY A 303 1.17 -3.74 3.73
N ILE A 304 2.06 -3.04 3.00
CA ILE A 304 2.30 -1.60 3.22
C ILE A 304 1.06 -0.72 2.99
N VAL A 305 0.19 -1.10 2.06
CA VAL A 305 -1.00 -0.30 1.72
C VAL A 305 -2.19 -0.54 2.67
N ILE A 306 -2.12 -1.56 3.53
CA ILE A 306 -3.25 -1.89 4.39
C ILE A 306 -3.45 -0.85 5.51
N PRO A 307 -2.44 -0.48 6.32
CA PRO A 307 -2.59 0.63 7.26
C PRO A 307 -2.88 1.97 6.56
N GLU A 308 -2.34 2.22 5.36
CA GLU A 308 -2.66 3.42 4.57
C GLU A 308 -4.16 3.50 4.23
N ASN A 309 -4.77 2.38 3.81
CA ASN A 309 -6.21 2.33 3.56
C ASN A 309 -7.02 2.66 4.81
N HIS A 310 -6.60 2.16 5.97
CA HIS A 310 -7.29 2.45 7.23
C HIS A 310 -7.13 3.93 7.62
N ILE A 311 -5.93 4.50 7.51
CA ILE A 311 -5.70 5.94 7.74
C ILE A 311 -6.57 6.79 6.79
N LEU A 312 -6.68 6.39 5.52
CA LEU A 312 -7.55 7.05 4.55
C LEU A 312 -9.04 6.94 4.92
N MET A 313 -9.49 5.79 5.44
CA MET A 313 -10.87 5.65 5.97
C MET A 313 -11.12 6.61 7.13
N GLN A 314 -10.16 6.78 8.04
CA GLN A 314 -10.27 7.73 9.16
C GLN A 314 -10.40 9.17 8.64
N ALA A 315 -9.67 9.53 7.59
CA ALA A 315 -9.76 10.84 6.96
C ALA A 315 -11.13 11.04 6.26
N MET A 316 -11.57 10.09 5.45
CA MET A 316 -12.79 10.24 4.63
C MET A 316 -14.07 10.15 5.46
N LEU A 317 -14.16 9.18 6.39
CA LEU A 317 -15.37 8.88 7.16
C LEU A 317 -15.56 9.78 8.38
N PHE A 318 -14.44 10.18 9.00
CA PHE A 318 -14.48 10.82 10.31
C PHE A 318 -13.77 12.18 10.35
N GLN A 319 -12.97 12.51 9.33
CA GLN A 319 -12.15 13.74 9.25
C GLN A 319 -11.30 13.96 10.51
N LYS A 320 -10.77 12.86 11.08
CA LYS A 320 -9.95 12.91 12.29
C LYS A 320 -8.65 13.69 12.05
N PRO A 321 -8.12 14.38 13.06
CA PRO A 321 -6.74 14.83 13.02
C PRO A 321 -5.77 13.67 12.70
N TYR A 322 -4.66 13.96 12.03
CA TYR A 322 -3.72 12.93 11.59
C TYR A 322 -3.24 12.04 12.75
N GLU A 323 -2.90 12.66 13.87
CA GLU A 323 -2.38 11.99 15.05
C GLU A 323 -3.39 11.00 15.65
N GLU A 324 -4.69 11.35 15.64
CA GLU A 324 -5.76 10.48 16.11
C GLU A 324 -6.01 9.31 15.15
N ALA A 325 -6.06 9.58 13.85
CA ALA A 325 -6.21 8.55 12.83
C ALA A 325 -5.04 7.56 12.87
N PHE A 326 -3.85 8.09 13.06
CA PHE A 326 -2.63 7.33 13.20
C PHE A 326 -2.63 6.45 14.46
N ALA A 327 -2.95 7.02 15.64
CA ALA A 327 -3.02 6.27 16.89
C ALA A 327 -4.08 5.16 16.83
N HIS A 328 -5.23 5.43 16.19
CA HIS A 328 -6.26 4.42 15.98
C HIS A 328 -5.74 3.30 15.05
N THR A 329 -5.09 3.64 13.94
CA THR A 329 -4.48 2.64 13.05
C THR A 329 -3.43 1.81 13.79
N GLU A 330 -2.58 2.46 14.59
CA GLU A 330 -1.55 1.77 15.38
C GLU A 330 -2.15 0.76 16.36
N SER A 331 -3.28 1.07 16.98
CA SER A 331 -3.97 0.16 17.91
C SER A 331 -4.43 -1.15 17.27
N LEU A 332 -4.66 -1.15 15.94
CA LEU A 332 -5.08 -2.34 15.17
C LEU A 332 -3.89 -3.09 14.53
N PHE A 333 -2.87 -2.36 14.10
CA PHE A 333 -1.79 -2.94 13.29
C PHE A 333 -0.52 -3.21 14.08
N HIS A 334 -0.33 -2.61 15.26
CA HIS A 334 0.83 -2.77 16.14
C HIS A 334 2.17 -2.54 15.41
N MET A 335 2.21 -1.48 14.58
CA MET A 335 3.34 -1.20 13.70
C MET A 335 4.62 -0.88 14.47
N ALA A 336 4.51 -0.18 15.60
CA ALA A 336 5.66 0.16 16.45
C ALA A 336 6.30 -1.10 17.05
N GLU A 337 5.49 -2.06 17.49
CA GLU A 337 5.99 -3.34 18.00
C GLU A 337 6.65 -4.16 16.88
N LYS A 338 5.99 -4.28 15.73
CA LYS A 338 6.56 -4.96 14.56
C LYS A 338 7.90 -4.36 14.15
N LYS A 339 8.00 -3.02 14.11
CA LYS A 339 9.24 -2.30 13.82
C LYS A 339 10.34 -2.69 14.81
N ARG A 340 10.06 -2.58 16.12
CA ARG A 340 11.02 -2.95 17.18
C ARG A 340 11.52 -4.38 17.02
N LEU A 341 10.62 -5.34 16.85
CA LEU A 341 10.97 -6.75 16.69
C LEU A 341 11.86 -7.01 15.45
N LEU A 342 11.54 -6.38 14.32
CA LEU A 342 12.32 -6.50 13.10
C LEU A 342 13.71 -5.87 13.24
N GLU A 343 13.81 -4.69 13.84
CA GLU A 343 15.07 -3.98 14.08
C GLU A 343 15.96 -4.75 15.04
N GLU A 344 15.40 -5.35 16.10
CA GLU A 344 16.13 -6.23 17.02
C GLU A 344 16.64 -7.52 16.32
N TYR A 345 15.78 -8.16 15.52
CA TYR A 345 16.15 -9.38 14.80
C TYR A 345 17.29 -9.14 13.79
N PHE A 346 17.25 -8.02 13.10
CA PHE A 346 18.23 -7.63 12.11
C PHE A 346 19.24 -6.59 12.62
N ALA A 347 19.46 -6.50 13.92
CA ALA A 347 20.40 -5.58 14.52
C ALA A 347 21.84 -5.78 14.01
N LYS A 348 22.64 -4.73 14.10
CA LYS A 348 24.09 -4.81 13.86
C LYS A 348 24.69 -5.76 14.90
N LYS A 349 25.35 -6.81 14.43
CA LYS A 349 26.10 -7.67 15.33
C LYS A 349 27.30 -6.87 15.86
N VAL A 350 27.37 -6.74 17.17
CA VAL A 350 28.50 -6.13 17.89
C VAL A 350 29.72 -7.00 17.78
#